data_5c1081dc8ff5ee69650a9368a8e94be1
#
_entry.id   5c1081dc8ff5ee69650a9368a8e94be1
#
_cell.length_a   1.000
_cell.length_b   1.000
_cell.length_c   1.000
_cell.angle_alpha   90.00
_cell.angle_beta   90.00
_cell.angle_gamma   90.00
#
_symmetry.space_group_name_H-M   'P 1'
#
loop_
_entity.id
_entity.type
_entity.pdbx_description
1 polymer ?
#
loop_
_entity_poly.entity_id
_entity_poly.type
_entity_poly.pdbx_seq_one_letter_code
_entity_poly.pdbx_strand_id
1 'polypeptide(L)'
;KSGRRMQVTLLTIGGTGHQMQMIWYRMPYIKNTLERGKYFVFYGTVHIKDNRYVMEQPAVYTPEAYQKIEGCFLPVYSLTAGISNNLMIKTMRQVLDDNELLLDFLPADIRQEYQLCEYNYAMKQIHFPDTMDSLIAARHRLVFDEFFLFIMGMQYQKEKRGRQENPFVMQNPEFVFSLVEKLPYELTGAQL
;
A
#
# COMPACT_ATOMS: atom_id res chain seq x y z
N LYS A 1 -9.03 0.40 -41.00
CA LYS A 1 -8.68 0.28 -39.57
C LYS A 1 -7.45 -0.60 -39.47
N SER A 2 -6.26 0.04 -39.32
CA SER A 2 -4.97 -0.64 -39.14
C SER A 2 -4.95 -1.28 -37.77
N GLY A 3 -5.16 -2.59 -37.70
CA GLY A 3 -5.01 -3.35 -36.47
C GLY A 3 -3.53 -3.36 -36.07
N ARG A 4 -3.17 -2.70 -34.96
CA ARG A 4 -1.84 -2.83 -34.37
C ARG A 4 -1.63 -4.30 -34.00
N ARG A 5 -0.73 -4.97 -34.75
CA ARG A 5 -0.31 -6.34 -34.41
C ARG A 5 0.31 -6.34 -33.02
N MET A 6 -0.24 -7.12 -32.12
CA MET A 6 0.32 -7.33 -30.78
C MET A 6 1.57 -8.20 -30.93
N GLN A 7 2.73 -7.67 -30.54
CA GLN A 7 3.97 -8.47 -30.50
C GLN A 7 3.97 -9.33 -29.24
N VAL A 8 4.17 -10.63 -29.43
CA VAL A 8 4.28 -11.61 -28.35
C VAL A 8 5.65 -12.27 -28.43
N THR A 9 6.38 -12.26 -27.34
CA THR A 9 7.63 -13.02 -27.19
C THR A 9 7.32 -14.28 -26.39
N LEU A 10 7.60 -15.44 -26.94
CA LEU A 10 7.37 -16.73 -26.32
C LEU A 10 8.72 -17.42 -26.08
N LEU A 11 8.95 -17.86 -24.86
CA LEU A 11 10.05 -18.73 -24.47
C LEU A 11 9.47 -20.04 -23.94
N THR A 12 9.94 -21.16 -24.47
CA THR A 12 9.60 -22.48 -23.94
C THR A 12 10.85 -23.08 -23.31
N ILE A 13 10.75 -23.43 -22.04
CA ILE A 13 11.78 -24.15 -21.29
C ILE A 13 11.28 -25.56 -21.10
N GLY A 14 12.10 -26.54 -21.47
CA GLY A 14 11.76 -27.95 -21.33
C GLY A 14 12.94 -28.73 -20.76
N GLY A 15 12.65 -29.65 -19.86
CA GLY A 15 13.53 -30.67 -19.32
C GLY A 15 12.85 -32.03 -19.40
N THR A 16 13.42 -33.04 -18.79
CA THR A 16 12.87 -34.40 -18.75
C THR A 16 11.48 -34.41 -18.09
N GLY A 17 10.42 -34.28 -18.87
CA GLY A 17 9.03 -34.52 -18.49
C GLY A 17 8.12 -33.30 -18.34
N HIS A 18 8.63 -32.10 -18.19
CA HIS A 18 7.77 -30.91 -18.03
C HIS A 18 8.23 -29.74 -18.91
N GLN A 19 7.25 -29.05 -19.49
CA GLN A 19 7.50 -27.85 -20.28
C GLN A 19 6.79 -26.67 -19.61
N MET A 20 7.48 -25.52 -19.58
CA MET A 20 6.91 -24.26 -19.13
C MET A 20 7.01 -23.23 -20.25
N GLN A 21 5.94 -22.50 -20.48
CA GLN A 21 5.89 -21.41 -21.43
C GLN A 21 5.87 -20.07 -20.71
N MET A 22 6.71 -19.15 -21.13
CA MET A 22 6.75 -17.76 -20.64
C MET A 22 6.34 -16.83 -21.77
N ILE A 23 5.41 -15.94 -21.50
CA ILE A 23 4.77 -15.10 -22.52
C ILE A 23 4.96 -13.64 -22.13
N TRP A 24 5.54 -12.82 -23.03
CA TRP A 24 5.62 -11.38 -22.86
C TRP A 24 4.87 -10.68 -24.00
N TYR A 25 4.01 -9.74 -23.62
CA TYR A 25 3.27 -8.92 -24.57
C TYR A 25 3.94 -7.56 -24.73
N ARG A 26 4.16 -7.12 -25.96
CA ARG A 26 4.75 -5.82 -26.31
C ARG A 26 6.17 -5.57 -25.73
N MET A 27 6.93 -6.62 -25.47
CA MET A 27 8.31 -6.57 -24.95
C MET A 27 9.30 -7.29 -25.89
N PRO A 28 9.56 -6.79 -27.10
CA PRO A 28 10.46 -7.46 -28.05
C PRO A 28 11.90 -7.51 -27.55
N TYR A 29 12.31 -6.60 -26.67
CA TYR A 29 13.66 -6.53 -26.13
C TYR A 29 14.03 -7.72 -25.22
N ILE A 30 13.06 -8.42 -24.64
CA ILE A 30 13.30 -9.62 -23.84
C ILE A 30 14.10 -10.67 -24.60
N LYS A 31 13.87 -10.78 -25.91
CA LYS A 31 14.62 -11.69 -26.79
C LYS A 31 16.12 -11.41 -26.78
N ASN A 32 16.51 -10.14 -26.64
CA ASN A 32 17.92 -9.72 -26.62
C ASN A 32 18.52 -9.83 -25.21
N THR A 33 17.69 -9.83 -24.17
CA THR A 33 18.10 -9.98 -22.77
C THR A 33 18.41 -11.44 -22.43
N LEU A 34 17.66 -12.39 -23.04
CA LEU A 34 17.80 -13.81 -22.78
C LEU A 34 18.86 -14.42 -23.70
N GLU A 35 20.08 -14.54 -23.21
CA GLU A 35 21.19 -15.15 -23.96
C GLU A 35 21.28 -16.67 -23.69
N ARG A 36 21.52 -17.44 -24.70
CA ARG A 36 21.73 -18.90 -24.57
C ARG A 36 22.99 -19.19 -23.73
N GLY A 37 22.88 -20.14 -22.82
CA GLY A 37 23.98 -20.54 -21.94
C GLY A 37 24.14 -19.72 -20.70
N LYS A 38 23.29 -18.69 -20.48
CA LYS A 38 23.21 -17.94 -19.22
C LYS A 38 22.05 -18.43 -18.35
N TYR A 39 22.21 -18.30 -17.05
CA TYR A 39 21.17 -18.61 -16.06
C TYR A 39 20.33 -17.35 -15.80
N PHE A 40 19.02 -17.55 -15.68
CA PHE A 40 18.06 -16.51 -15.34
C PHE A 40 17.07 -17.00 -14.30
N VAL A 41 16.59 -16.10 -13.46
CA VAL A 41 15.48 -16.34 -12.55
C VAL A 41 14.24 -15.65 -13.12
N PHE A 42 13.17 -16.41 -13.25
CA PHE A 42 11.87 -15.91 -13.71
C PHE A 42 10.93 -15.85 -12.51
N TYR A 43 10.44 -14.68 -12.25
CA TYR A 43 9.54 -14.43 -11.12
C TYR A 43 8.16 -14.00 -11.62
N GLY A 44 7.13 -14.72 -11.21
CA GLY A 44 5.75 -14.47 -11.60
C GLY A 44 4.81 -15.60 -11.18
N THR A 45 3.54 -15.46 -11.51
CA THR A 45 2.52 -16.48 -11.19
C THR A 45 2.49 -17.55 -12.29
N VAL A 46 2.51 -18.81 -11.87
CA VAL A 46 2.38 -19.95 -12.77
C VAL A 46 0.92 -20.36 -12.88
N HIS A 47 0.42 -20.46 -14.08
CA HIS A 47 -0.91 -20.97 -14.40
C HIS A 47 -0.83 -22.24 -15.23
N ILE A 48 -1.83 -23.11 -15.14
CA ILE A 48 -1.99 -24.26 -16.02
C ILE A 48 -3.00 -23.86 -17.10
N LYS A 49 -2.54 -23.88 -18.36
CA LYS A 49 -3.36 -23.63 -19.54
C LYS A 49 -3.09 -24.70 -20.58
N ASP A 50 -4.15 -25.34 -21.08
CA ASP A 50 -4.06 -26.42 -22.07
C ASP A 50 -3.05 -27.53 -21.66
N ASN A 51 -3.10 -27.92 -20.41
CA ASN A 51 -2.22 -28.91 -19.78
C ASN A 51 -0.71 -28.55 -19.82
N ARG A 52 -0.40 -27.24 -19.87
CA ARG A 52 0.98 -26.70 -19.85
C ARG A 52 1.11 -25.66 -18.73
N TYR A 53 2.30 -25.60 -18.13
CA TYR A 53 2.64 -24.51 -17.22
C TYR A 53 2.92 -23.24 -18.01
N VAL A 54 2.24 -22.16 -17.66
CA VAL A 54 2.37 -20.86 -18.33
C VAL A 54 2.64 -19.77 -17.30
N MET A 55 3.63 -18.92 -17.56
CA MET A 55 3.84 -17.66 -16.87
C MET A 55 3.59 -16.51 -17.82
N GLU A 56 2.71 -15.59 -17.46
CA GLU A 56 2.46 -14.37 -18.23
C GLU A 56 3.21 -13.19 -17.63
N GLN A 57 3.96 -12.48 -18.49
CA GLN A 57 4.73 -11.28 -18.09
C GLN A 57 5.69 -11.51 -16.90
N PRO A 58 6.44 -12.63 -16.80
CA PRO A 58 7.35 -12.80 -15.68
C PRO A 58 8.46 -11.73 -15.69
N ALA A 59 8.82 -11.28 -14.50
CA ALA A 59 10.04 -10.51 -14.32
C ALA A 59 11.27 -11.42 -14.53
N VAL A 60 12.30 -10.87 -15.14
CA VAL A 60 13.55 -11.61 -15.48
C VAL A 60 14.69 -10.98 -14.69
N TYR A 61 15.41 -11.81 -13.96
CA TYR A 61 16.59 -11.42 -13.18
C TYR A 61 17.78 -12.29 -13.53
N THR A 62 18.98 -11.74 -13.41
CA THR A 62 20.17 -12.59 -13.28
C THR A 62 20.21 -13.21 -11.88
N PRO A 63 20.90 -14.34 -11.66
CA PRO A 63 20.98 -14.95 -10.32
C PRO A 63 21.48 -13.98 -9.26
N GLU A 64 22.49 -13.15 -9.59
CA GLU A 64 23.09 -12.17 -8.69
C GLU A 64 22.10 -11.02 -8.35
N ALA A 65 21.29 -10.61 -9.34
CA ALA A 65 20.26 -9.59 -9.11
C ALA A 65 19.12 -10.14 -8.26
N TYR A 66 18.77 -11.41 -8.44
CA TYR A 66 17.72 -12.05 -7.64
C TYR A 66 18.15 -12.27 -6.19
N GLN A 67 19.39 -12.71 -5.95
CA GLN A 67 19.93 -12.88 -4.59
C GLN A 67 19.84 -11.60 -3.74
N LYS A 68 19.95 -10.42 -4.37
CA LYS A 68 19.84 -9.13 -3.68
C LYS A 68 18.43 -8.77 -3.24
N ILE A 69 17.42 -9.39 -3.84
CA ILE A 69 16.00 -9.12 -3.55
C ILE A 69 15.31 -10.31 -2.91
N GLU A 70 15.95 -11.46 -2.88
CA GLU A 70 15.43 -12.68 -2.26
C GLU A 70 15.26 -12.45 -0.75
N GLY A 71 14.05 -12.70 -0.25
CA GLY A 71 13.69 -12.43 1.15
C GLY A 71 13.49 -10.96 1.52
N CYS A 72 13.65 -10.02 0.57
CA CYS A 72 13.38 -8.61 0.81
C CYS A 72 11.92 -8.26 0.50
N PHE A 73 11.37 -7.36 1.28
CA PHE A 73 10.10 -6.72 0.94
C PHE A 73 10.32 -5.69 -0.16
N LEU A 74 9.61 -5.83 -1.26
CA LEU A 74 9.66 -4.88 -2.36
C LEU A 74 8.38 -4.06 -2.40
N PRO A 75 8.46 -2.72 -2.41
CA PRO A 75 7.28 -1.89 -2.50
C PRO A 75 6.65 -1.97 -3.89
N VAL A 76 5.32 -1.98 -3.91
CA VAL A 76 4.51 -1.89 -5.13
C VAL A 76 3.73 -0.59 -5.08
N TYR A 77 4.04 0.32 -6.00
CA TYR A 77 3.41 1.63 -6.08
C TYR A 77 2.26 1.65 -7.08
N SER A 78 1.24 2.47 -6.82
CA SER A 78 0.24 2.82 -7.82
C SER A 78 0.88 3.67 -8.90
N LEU A 79 0.86 3.18 -10.15
CA LEU A 79 1.60 3.78 -11.26
C LEU A 79 0.66 4.47 -12.26
N THR A 80 1.18 5.51 -12.90
CA THR A 80 0.57 6.15 -14.08
C THR A 80 1.31 5.76 -15.34
N ALA A 81 0.70 6.01 -16.50
CA ALA A 81 1.32 5.70 -17.78
C ALA A 81 2.68 6.39 -17.94
N GLY A 82 3.69 5.62 -18.33
CA GLY A 82 5.07 6.09 -18.53
C GLY A 82 5.99 5.98 -17.32
N ILE A 83 5.49 5.63 -16.14
CA ILE A 83 6.30 5.43 -14.93
C ILE A 83 6.34 3.94 -14.58
N SER A 84 7.54 3.39 -14.41
CA SER A 84 7.72 2.00 -13.98
C SER A 84 7.90 1.91 -12.45
N ASN A 85 7.54 0.76 -11.85
CA ASN A 85 7.76 0.52 -10.43
C ASN A 85 9.25 0.62 -10.05
N ASN A 86 10.15 0.15 -10.91
CA ASN A 86 11.59 0.26 -10.69
C ASN A 86 12.08 1.71 -10.64
N LEU A 87 11.50 2.59 -11.45
CA LEU A 87 11.82 4.01 -11.40
C LEU A 87 11.34 4.61 -10.07
N MET A 88 10.11 4.32 -9.66
CA MET A 88 9.58 4.76 -8.36
C MET A 88 10.43 4.28 -7.19
N ILE A 89 10.81 3.00 -7.16
CA ILE A 89 11.69 2.43 -6.13
C ILE A 89 13.02 3.19 -6.06
N LYS A 90 13.67 3.44 -7.20
CA LYS A 90 14.94 4.18 -7.24
C LYS A 90 14.79 5.60 -6.73
N THR A 91 13.75 6.31 -7.19
CA THR A 91 13.48 7.68 -6.75
C THR A 91 13.19 7.75 -5.26
N MET A 92 12.35 6.85 -4.73
CA MET A 92 12.05 6.81 -3.29
C MET A 92 13.27 6.48 -2.44
N ARG A 93 14.13 5.55 -2.88
CA ARG A 93 15.41 5.31 -2.18
C ARG A 93 16.26 6.55 -2.14
N GLN A 94 16.47 7.21 -3.28
CA GLN A 94 17.25 8.44 -3.34
C GLN A 94 16.70 9.53 -2.42
N VAL A 95 15.38 9.75 -2.43
CA VAL A 95 14.76 10.77 -1.54
C VAL A 95 14.97 10.44 -0.07
N LEU A 96 14.84 9.17 0.33
CA LEU A 96 14.96 8.75 1.72
C LEU A 96 16.41 8.69 2.20
N ASP A 97 17.39 8.50 1.29
CA ASP A 97 18.81 8.45 1.62
C ASP A 97 19.44 9.85 1.63
N ASP A 98 19.04 10.74 0.71
CA ASP A 98 19.62 12.06 0.53
C ASP A 98 19.03 13.13 1.48
N ASN A 99 17.88 12.86 2.09
CA ASN A 99 17.18 13.82 2.94
C ASN A 99 16.97 13.26 4.34
N GLU A 100 17.44 13.99 5.35
CA GLU A 100 16.86 13.89 6.67
C GLU A 100 15.44 14.48 6.59
N LEU A 101 14.46 13.60 6.66
CA LEU A 101 13.08 13.98 6.72
C LEU A 101 12.85 14.77 8.02
N LEU A 102 11.80 15.53 8.06
CA LEU A 102 11.43 16.47 9.13
C LEU A 102 11.73 15.99 10.56
N LEU A 103 11.98 16.93 11.46
CA LEU A 103 11.98 16.67 12.90
C LEU A 103 10.65 16.00 13.29
N ASP A 104 10.75 14.98 14.13
CA ASP A 104 9.57 14.30 14.64
C ASP A 104 8.70 15.29 15.42
N PHE A 105 7.48 15.52 14.97
CA PHE A 105 6.56 16.48 15.59
C PHE A 105 5.91 15.96 16.87
N LEU A 106 5.95 14.63 17.12
CA LEU A 106 5.45 14.06 18.36
C LEU A 106 6.50 14.18 19.47
N PRO A 107 6.14 14.73 20.63
CA PRO A 107 6.99 14.73 21.82
C PRO A 107 7.45 13.33 22.23
N ALA A 108 8.62 13.24 22.83
CA ALA A 108 9.24 11.97 23.19
C ALA A 108 8.40 11.16 24.22
N ASP A 109 7.74 11.85 25.15
CA ASP A 109 6.85 11.27 26.15
C ASP A 109 5.64 10.57 25.52
N ILE A 110 5.00 11.22 24.54
CA ILE A 110 3.89 10.62 23.78
C ILE A 110 4.37 9.39 23.00
N ARG A 111 5.52 9.50 22.34
CA ARG A 111 6.09 8.36 21.60
C ARG A 111 6.40 7.17 22.51
N GLN A 112 6.89 7.45 23.71
CA GLN A 112 7.19 6.41 24.69
C GLN A 112 5.92 5.79 25.28
N GLU A 113 4.91 6.58 25.62
CA GLU A 113 3.63 6.11 26.17
C GLU A 113 2.91 5.18 25.21
N TYR A 114 2.86 5.54 23.91
CA TYR A 114 2.17 4.78 22.87
C TYR A 114 3.09 3.82 22.09
N GLN A 115 4.34 3.65 22.53
CA GLN A 115 5.34 2.74 21.91
C GLN A 115 5.52 3.01 20.42
N LEU A 116 5.57 4.29 20.03
CA LEU A 116 5.71 4.71 18.65
C LEU A 116 7.18 4.87 18.26
N CYS A 117 7.54 4.34 17.10
CA CYS A 117 8.87 4.56 16.54
C CYS A 117 9.04 6.02 16.06
N GLU A 118 10.28 6.43 15.81
CA GLU A 118 10.62 7.75 15.29
C GLU A 118 10.09 7.92 13.87
N TYR A 119 9.72 9.16 13.50
CA TYR A 119 9.05 9.46 12.23
C TYR A 119 9.88 9.08 10.99
N ASN A 120 11.18 9.45 10.96
CA ASN A 120 12.06 9.13 9.83
C ASN A 120 12.28 7.62 9.70
N TYR A 121 12.39 6.93 10.83
CA TYR A 121 12.43 5.47 10.84
C TYR A 121 11.15 4.89 10.24
N ALA A 122 9.97 5.39 10.67
CA ALA A 122 8.70 4.93 10.12
C ALA A 122 8.61 5.16 8.61
N MET A 123 9.03 6.33 8.12
CA MET A 123 9.04 6.65 6.69
C MET A 123 9.97 5.73 5.88
N LYS A 124 11.12 5.38 6.41
CA LYS A 124 12.04 4.43 5.75
C LYS A 124 11.47 3.02 5.75
N GLN A 125 10.98 2.55 6.90
CA GLN A 125 10.51 1.18 7.07
C GLN A 125 9.16 0.89 6.40
N ILE A 126 8.31 1.89 6.17
CA ILE A 126 7.07 1.69 5.41
C ILE A 126 7.33 1.42 3.92
N HIS A 127 8.41 1.99 3.38
CA HIS A 127 8.80 1.81 1.98
C HIS A 127 9.77 0.64 1.77
N PHE A 128 10.73 0.47 2.69
CA PHE A 128 11.80 -0.53 2.58
C PHE A 128 12.02 -1.18 3.95
N PRO A 129 11.09 -2.04 4.38
CA PRO A 129 11.19 -2.67 5.69
C PRO A 129 12.34 -3.69 5.74
N ASP A 130 13.10 -3.65 6.83
CA ASP A 130 14.14 -4.64 7.10
C ASP A 130 13.53 -5.97 7.57
N THR A 131 12.43 -5.88 8.33
CA THR A 131 11.70 -7.03 8.88
C THR A 131 10.19 -6.78 8.86
N MET A 132 9.39 -7.83 9.08
CA MET A 132 7.95 -7.68 9.25
C MET A 132 7.61 -6.81 10.48
N ASP A 133 8.35 -6.95 11.56
CA ASP A 133 8.14 -6.19 12.79
C ASP A 133 8.41 -4.69 12.56
N SER A 134 9.46 -4.35 11.81
CA SER A 134 9.73 -2.96 11.45
C SER A 134 8.65 -2.36 10.56
N LEU A 135 8.07 -3.14 9.64
CA LEU A 135 6.93 -2.72 8.83
C LEU A 135 5.69 -2.45 9.69
N ILE A 136 5.39 -3.35 10.65
CA ILE A 136 4.26 -3.20 11.56
C ILE A 136 4.44 -1.96 12.44
N ALA A 137 5.64 -1.75 13.00
CA ALA A 137 5.96 -0.58 13.82
C ALA A 137 5.82 0.73 13.02
N ALA A 138 6.32 0.77 11.79
CA ALA A 138 6.19 1.90 10.89
C ALA A 138 4.71 2.21 10.59
N ARG A 139 3.94 1.18 10.25
CA ARG A 139 2.50 1.32 9.98
C ARG A 139 1.74 1.82 11.20
N HIS A 140 2.04 1.28 12.39
CA HIS A 140 1.44 1.71 13.65
C HIS A 140 1.68 3.20 13.89
N ARG A 141 2.93 3.67 13.71
CA ARG A 141 3.27 5.08 13.83
C ARG A 141 2.48 5.96 12.86
N LEU A 142 2.48 5.65 11.58
CA LEU A 142 1.82 6.48 10.57
C LEU A 142 0.31 6.52 10.73
N VAL A 143 -0.32 5.41 11.11
CA VAL A 143 -1.75 5.37 11.44
C VAL A 143 -2.06 6.24 12.65
N PHE A 144 -1.22 6.19 13.70
CA PHE A 144 -1.36 7.07 14.86
C PHE A 144 -1.30 8.55 14.43
N ASP A 145 -0.32 8.92 13.62
CA ASP A 145 -0.15 10.29 13.15
C ASP A 145 -1.39 10.80 12.38
N GLU A 146 -1.93 9.99 11.48
CA GLU A 146 -3.14 10.35 10.73
C GLU A 146 -4.34 10.60 11.65
N PHE A 147 -4.60 9.69 12.59
CA PHE A 147 -5.71 9.85 13.54
C PHE A 147 -5.48 10.99 14.52
N PHE A 148 -4.26 11.18 14.99
CA PHE A 148 -3.90 12.27 15.89
C PHE A 148 -4.17 13.63 15.23
N LEU A 149 -3.67 13.83 14.01
CA LEU A 149 -3.89 15.06 13.25
C LEU A 149 -5.37 15.27 12.91
N PHE A 150 -6.10 14.21 12.60
CA PHE A 150 -7.53 14.28 12.34
C PHE A 150 -8.30 14.73 13.59
N ILE A 151 -8.03 14.13 14.75
CA ILE A 151 -8.69 14.48 16.01
C ILE A 151 -8.34 15.90 16.41
N MET A 152 -7.07 16.30 16.30
CA MET A 152 -6.62 17.68 16.57
C MET A 152 -7.33 18.68 15.66
N GLY A 153 -7.48 18.37 14.38
CA GLY A 153 -8.22 19.21 13.43
C GLY A 153 -9.70 19.35 13.80
N MET A 154 -10.34 18.27 14.23
CA MET A 154 -11.73 18.30 14.71
C MET A 154 -11.88 19.14 16.00
N GLN A 155 -10.97 18.97 16.95
CA GLN A 155 -10.95 19.75 18.20
C GLN A 155 -10.79 21.25 17.92
N TYR A 156 -9.82 21.59 17.08
CA TYR A 156 -9.60 22.97 16.66
C TYR A 156 -10.84 23.60 15.98
N GLN A 157 -11.50 22.84 15.12
CA GLN A 157 -12.74 23.29 14.47
C GLN A 157 -13.87 23.50 15.47
N LYS A 158 -13.99 22.59 16.46
CA LYS A 158 -15.00 22.69 17.52
C LYS A 158 -14.76 23.93 18.38
N GLU A 159 -13.52 24.20 18.78
CA GLU A 159 -13.16 25.40 19.54
C GLU A 159 -13.43 26.68 18.76
N LYS A 160 -13.06 26.72 17.47
CA LYS A 160 -13.27 27.88 16.60
C LYS A 160 -14.74 28.19 16.38
N ARG A 161 -15.63 27.19 16.36
CA ARG A 161 -17.08 27.41 16.22
C ARG A 161 -17.70 28.04 17.47
N GLY A 162 -17.05 28.01 18.61
CA GLY A 162 -17.58 28.44 19.90
C GLY A 162 -18.75 27.59 20.35
N ARG A 163 -19.18 27.75 21.58
CA ARG A 163 -20.46 27.24 22.05
C ARG A 163 -21.55 28.13 21.43
N GLN A 164 -22.20 27.66 20.41
CA GLN A 164 -23.46 28.26 20.00
C GLN A 164 -24.47 27.91 21.13
N GLU A 165 -24.90 28.93 21.84
CA GLU A 165 -26.01 28.78 22.77
C GLU A 165 -27.23 28.35 21.98
N ASN A 166 -27.84 27.23 22.40
CA ASN A 166 -29.06 26.78 21.75
C ASN A 166 -30.17 27.77 22.07
N PRO A 167 -30.70 28.55 21.12
CA PRO A 167 -31.77 29.50 21.35
C PRO A 167 -33.08 28.81 21.76
N PHE A 168 -33.18 27.50 21.59
CA PHE A 168 -34.34 26.72 22.00
C PHE A 168 -34.00 25.93 23.27
N VAL A 169 -34.31 26.53 24.41
CA VAL A 169 -34.18 25.83 25.69
C VAL A 169 -35.37 24.87 25.82
N MET A 170 -35.12 23.57 25.70
CA MET A 170 -36.12 22.53 25.94
C MET A 170 -36.39 22.49 27.47
N GLN A 171 -37.51 23.06 27.89
CA GLN A 171 -37.84 23.18 29.32
C GLN A 171 -38.85 22.15 29.81
N ASN A 172 -39.47 21.35 28.97
CA ASN A 172 -40.54 20.44 29.39
C ASN A 172 -40.32 18.99 28.94
N PRO A 173 -39.69 18.16 29.78
CA PRO A 173 -39.50 16.74 29.50
C PRO A 173 -40.82 15.95 29.36
N GLU A 174 -41.92 16.38 30.02
CA GLU A 174 -43.23 15.71 29.95
C GLU A 174 -43.81 15.74 28.53
N PHE A 175 -43.58 16.83 27.80
CA PHE A 175 -43.99 16.92 26.41
C PHE A 175 -43.22 15.92 25.52
N VAL A 176 -41.94 15.69 25.79
CA VAL A 176 -41.12 14.73 25.06
C VAL A 176 -41.62 13.30 25.28
N PHE A 177 -41.92 12.93 26.50
CA PHE A 177 -42.50 11.62 26.83
C PHE A 177 -43.84 11.39 26.12
N SER A 178 -44.74 12.38 26.14
CA SER A 178 -46.00 12.29 25.41
C SER A 178 -45.87 12.20 23.88
N LEU A 179 -44.78 12.75 23.34
CA LEU A 179 -44.46 12.62 21.90
C LEU A 179 -43.93 11.21 21.59
N VAL A 180 -43.06 10.68 22.45
CA VAL A 180 -42.49 9.32 22.28
C VAL A 180 -43.59 8.26 22.28
N GLU A 181 -44.58 8.38 23.17
CA GLU A 181 -45.73 7.46 23.24
C GLU A 181 -46.61 7.49 21.97
N LYS A 182 -46.56 8.58 21.20
CA LYS A 182 -47.33 8.75 19.97
C LYS A 182 -46.57 8.32 18.71
N LEU A 183 -45.31 7.92 18.84
CA LEU A 183 -44.54 7.45 17.70
C LEU A 183 -45.09 6.11 17.18
N PRO A 184 -45.20 5.90 15.85
CA PRO A 184 -45.68 4.68 15.26
C PRO A 184 -44.65 3.53 15.31
N TYR A 185 -43.53 3.70 16.00
CA TYR A 185 -42.44 2.74 16.17
C TYR A 185 -41.79 2.88 17.56
N GLU A 186 -41.18 1.82 18.04
CA GLU A 186 -40.44 1.82 19.30
C GLU A 186 -39.04 2.41 19.12
N LEU A 187 -38.62 3.29 20.07
CA LEU A 187 -37.26 3.81 20.07
C LEU A 187 -36.26 2.74 20.52
N THR A 188 -35.06 2.75 19.93
CA THR A 188 -33.98 1.89 20.39
C THR A 188 -33.41 2.38 21.73
N GLY A 189 -32.74 1.50 22.49
CA GLY A 189 -32.14 1.87 23.78
C GLY A 189 -31.10 2.99 23.75
N ALA A 190 -30.57 3.30 22.55
CA ALA A 190 -29.66 4.44 22.34
C ALA A 190 -30.40 5.75 22.00
N GLN A 191 -31.70 5.69 21.72
CA GLN A 191 -32.57 6.83 21.42
C GLN A 191 -33.39 7.26 22.62
N LEU A 192 -33.50 6.41 23.62
CA LEU A 192 -34.07 6.67 24.96
C LEU A 192 -33.01 7.27 25.88
#